data_18a8de475b630a498e3305397736fd4d
#
_entry.id   18a8de475b630a498e3305397736fd4d
#
_cell.length_a   1.000
_cell.length_b   1.000
_cell.length_c   1.000
_cell.angle_alpha   90.00
_cell.angle_beta   90.00
_cell.angle_gamma   90.00
#
_symmetry.space_group_name_H-M   'P 1'
#
loop_
_entity.id
_entity.type
_entity.pdbx_description
1 polymer ?
#
loop_
_entity_poly.entity_id
_entity_poly.type
_entity_poly.pdbx_seq_one_letter_code
_entity_poly.pdbx_strand_id
1 'polypeptide(L)'
;MTLQLALDGAEKGRTLDEAMGLARAARQYTDIIEVGTSFVLRDGLAAVKKFARAGFGVPILADVKIMDCGAGLCAMACEAGADIVTVMAFAADKTIEGVVRE
;
A
#
# COMPACT_ATOMS: atom_id res chain seq x y z
N MET A 1 -4.22 18.79 8.74
CA MET A 1 -4.11 17.41 9.29
C MET A 1 -4.32 16.44 8.14
N THR A 2 -3.43 15.46 7.99
CA THR A 2 -3.53 14.42 6.95
C THR A 2 -4.15 13.17 7.57
N LEU A 3 -5.20 12.64 6.94
CA LEU A 3 -5.86 11.41 7.37
C LEU A 3 -5.53 10.26 6.41
N GLN A 4 -4.89 9.22 6.92
CA GLN A 4 -4.61 7.99 6.21
C GLN A 4 -5.63 6.92 6.62
N LEU A 5 -6.30 6.34 5.63
CA LEU A 5 -7.21 5.22 5.81
C LEU A 5 -6.47 3.91 5.52
N ALA A 6 -6.18 3.15 6.56
CA ALA A 6 -5.59 1.82 6.42
C ALA A 6 -6.68 0.76 6.24
N LEU A 7 -6.61 0.02 5.15
CA LEU A 7 -7.56 -1.06 4.84
C LEU A 7 -6.89 -2.41 5.08
N ASP A 8 -7.39 -3.10 6.09
CA ASP A 8 -6.93 -4.41 6.57
C ASP A 8 -8.08 -5.40 6.69
N GLY A 9 -7.80 -6.60 7.17
CA GLY A 9 -8.81 -7.59 7.50
C GLY A 9 -8.91 -8.75 6.51
N ALA A 10 -7.97 -8.87 5.57
CA ALA A 10 -7.90 -10.03 4.67
C ALA A 10 -7.73 -11.33 5.46
N GLU A 11 -6.98 -11.29 6.57
CA GLU A 11 -6.79 -12.42 7.50
C GLU A 11 -8.06 -12.81 8.24
N LYS A 12 -9.07 -11.93 8.26
CA LYS A 12 -10.42 -12.17 8.83
C LYS A 12 -11.47 -12.43 7.76
N GLY A 13 -11.05 -12.64 6.52
CA GLY A 13 -11.92 -12.94 5.39
C GLY A 13 -12.51 -11.75 4.65
N ARG A 14 -12.13 -10.50 4.98
CA ARG A 14 -12.56 -9.33 4.22
C ARG A 14 -12.08 -9.43 2.77
N THR A 15 -12.98 -9.21 1.82
CA THR A 15 -12.65 -9.19 0.39
C THR A 15 -12.07 -7.84 -0.03
N LEU A 16 -11.37 -7.83 -1.18
CA LEU A 16 -10.91 -6.56 -1.78
C LEU A 16 -12.09 -5.65 -2.14
N ASP A 17 -13.21 -6.21 -2.59
CA ASP A 17 -14.39 -5.41 -2.94
C ASP A 17 -15.03 -4.76 -1.72
N GLU A 18 -15.08 -5.46 -0.58
CA GLU A 18 -15.52 -4.87 0.69
C GLU A 18 -14.57 -3.74 1.15
N ALA A 19 -13.25 -3.95 1.06
CA ALA A 19 -12.27 -2.92 1.40
C ALA A 19 -12.39 -1.70 0.47
N MET A 20 -12.60 -1.92 -0.82
CA MET A 20 -12.84 -0.84 -1.77
C MET A 20 -14.15 -0.10 -1.50
N GLY A 21 -15.18 -0.79 -1.06
CA GLY A 21 -16.43 -0.18 -0.61
C GLY A 21 -16.23 0.76 0.58
N LEU A 22 -15.42 0.35 1.55
CA LEU A 22 -15.04 1.19 2.70
C LEU A 22 -14.23 2.42 2.26
N ALA A 23 -13.27 2.24 1.33
CA ALA A 23 -12.51 3.35 0.78
C ALA A 23 -13.41 4.38 0.08
N ARG A 24 -14.37 3.93 -0.71
CA ARG A 24 -15.34 4.82 -1.38
C ARG A 24 -16.21 5.59 -0.37
N ALA A 25 -16.69 4.91 0.67
CA ALA A 25 -17.52 5.52 1.70
C ALA A 25 -16.77 6.60 2.50
N ALA A 26 -15.48 6.37 2.77
CA ALA A 26 -14.63 7.29 3.54
C ALA A 26 -13.88 8.31 2.68
N ARG A 27 -13.98 8.25 1.34
CA ARG A 27 -13.13 8.99 0.41
C ARG A 27 -13.07 10.50 0.67
N GLN A 28 -14.20 11.10 0.97
CA GLN A 28 -14.29 12.56 1.18
C GLN A 28 -13.49 13.05 2.40
N TYR A 29 -13.14 12.14 3.32
CA TYR A 29 -12.40 12.46 4.56
C TYR A 29 -10.95 11.96 4.51
N THR A 30 -10.54 11.30 3.43
CA THR A 30 -9.29 10.56 3.35
C THR A 30 -8.30 11.26 2.42
N ASP A 31 -7.07 11.47 2.89
CA ASP A 31 -5.97 12.06 2.13
C ASP A 31 -5.04 11.00 1.54
N ILE A 32 -4.92 9.83 2.16
CA ILE A 32 -4.12 8.70 1.70
C ILE A 32 -4.91 7.41 1.94
N ILE A 33 -4.97 6.52 0.95
CA ILE A 33 -5.52 5.16 1.10
C ILE A 33 -4.37 4.17 1.18
N GLU A 34 -4.34 3.40 2.26
CA GLU A 34 -3.35 2.35 2.46
C GLU A 34 -3.95 0.98 2.17
N VAL A 35 -3.29 0.24 1.28
CA VAL A 35 -3.53 -1.18 1.06
C VAL A 35 -2.73 -1.95 2.09
N GLY A 36 -3.40 -2.46 3.10
CA GLY A 36 -2.78 -3.10 4.26
C GLY A 36 -2.01 -4.36 3.91
N THR A 37 -1.01 -4.68 4.73
CA THR A 37 -0.13 -5.86 4.57
C THR A 37 -0.92 -7.15 4.37
N SER A 38 -2.05 -7.32 5.07
CA SER A 38 -2.87 -8.54 4.97
C SER A 38 -3.42 -8.77 3.56
N PHE A 39 -3.79 -7.72 2.84
CA PHE A 39 -4.21 -7.81 1.44
C PHE A 39 -3.02 -8.07 0.52
N VAL A 40 -1.89 -7.41 0.77
CA VAL A 40 -0.66 -7.63 -0.03
C VAL A 40 -0.18 -9.08 0.11
N LEU A 41 -0.23 -9.65 1.31
CA LEU A 41 0.18 -11.04 1.55
C LEU A 41 -0.78 -12.06 0.91
N ARG A 42 -2.09 -11.81 0.95
CA ARG A 42 -3.08 -12.74 0.39
C ARG A 42 -3.22 -12.62 -1.13
N ASP A 43 -3.28 -11.38 -1.63
CA ASP A 43 -3.67 -11.09 -3.02
C ASP A 43 -2.50 -10.56 -3.86
N GLY A 44 -1.33 -10.36 -3.25
CA GLY A 44 -0.13 -9.81 -3.91
C GLY A 44 -0.29 -8.35 -4.33
N LEU A 45 0.62 -7.90 -5.16
CA LEU A 45 0.57 -6.53 -5.71
C LEU A 45 -0.63 -6.30 -6.64
N ALA A 46 -1.37 -7.34 -7.01
CA ALA A 46 -2.65 -7.18 -7.70
C ALA A 46 -3.66 -6.40 -6.85
N ALA A 47 -3.61 -6.50 -5.52
CA ALA A 47 -4.41 -5.69 -4.61
C ALA A 47 -4.08 -4.20 -4.78
N VAL A 48 -2.79 -3.85 -4.74
CA VAL A 48 -2.32 -2.46 -4.95
C VAL A 48 -2.79 -1.92 -6.30
N LYS A 49 -2.60 -2.69 -7.36
CA LYS A 49 -3.01 -2.32 -8.72
C LYS A 49 -4.51 -2.06 -8.83
N LYS A 50 -5.33 -2.85 -8.13
CA LYS A 50 -6.79 -2.67 -8.11
C LYS A 50 -7.17 -1.34 -7.45
N PHE A 51 -6.56 -0.99 -6.33
CA PHE A 51 -6.79 0.29 -5.67
C PHE A 51 -6.29 1.47 -6.50
N ALA A 52 -5.09 1.39 -7.07
CA ALA A 52 -4.52 2.44 -7.91
C ALA A 52 -5.41 2.75 -9.13
N ARG A 53 -5.99 1.72 -9.75
CA ARG A 53 -6.89 1.87 -10.91
C ARG A 53 -8.32 2.31 -10.58
N ALA A 54 -8.68 2.32 -9.30
CA ALA A 54 -10.05 2.64 -8.89
C ALA A 54 -10.41 4.14 -9.00
N GLY A 55 -9.43 5.00 -9.24
CA GLY A 55 -9.66 6.43 -9.46
C GLY A 55 -10.08 7.20 -8.20
N PHE A 56 -9.51 6.87 -7.07
CA PHE A 56 -9.80 7.58 -5.80
C PHE A 56 -9.33 9.04 -5.80
N GLY A 57 -8.33 9.40 -6.61
CA GLY A 57 -7.80 10.76 -6.67
C GLY A 57 -7.01 11.17 -5.41
N VAL A 58 -6.48 10.21 -4.69
CA VAL A 58 -5.53 10.38 -3.57
C VAL A 58 -4.40 9.37 -3.71
N PRO A 59 -3.23 9.63 -3.10
CA PRO A 59 -2.13 8.68 -3.09
C PRO A 59 -2.53 7.31 -2.53
N ILE A 60 -2.01 6.27 -3.16
CA ILE A 60 -2.14 4.88 -2.72
C ILE A 60 -0.84 4.46 -2.04
N LEU A 61 -0.94 4.07 -0.78
CA LEU A 61 0.16 3.52 -0.02
C LEU A 61 0.08 2.00 -0.02
N ALA A 62 1.16 1.34 -0.40
CA ALA A 62 1.32 -0.11 -0.28
C ALA A 62 2.09 -0.45 0.99
N ASP A 63 1.43 -1.11 1.94
CA ASP A 63 2.06 -1.51 3.21
C ASP A 63 2.79 -2.84 3.06
N VAL A 64 3.91 -2.79 2.33
CA VAL A 64 4.75 -3.96 1.97
C VAL A 64 5.82 -4.29 3.00
N LYS A 65 6.09 -3.38 3.94
CA LYS A 65 7.06 -3.59 5.04
C LYS A 65 8.40 -4.12 4.55
N ILE A 66 9.00 -3.41 3.58
CA ILE A 66 10.27 -3.83 2.97
C ILE A 66 11.33 -3.99 4.05
N MET A 67 11.99 -5.18 4.08
CA MET A 67 13.04 -5.50 5.04
C MET A 67 14.40 -5.72 4.37
N ASP A 68 14.39 -6.12 3.10
CA ASP A 68 15.58 -6.29 2.26
C ASP A 68 15.26 -5.95 0.79
N CYS A 69 16.24 -6.06 -0.12
CA CYS A 69 16.06 -5.78 -1.54
C CYS A 69 15.35 -4.44 -1.85
N GLY A 70 15.64 -3.38 -1.08
CA GLY A 70 14.90 -2.12 -1.01
C GLY A 70 14.47 -1.56 -2.36
N ALA A 71 15.42 -1.27 -3.26
CA ALA A 71 15.11 -0.69 -4.57
C ALA A 71 14.20 -1.60 -5.42
N GLY A 72 14.52 -2.91 -5.47
CA GLY A 72 13.76 -3.86 -6.30
C GLY A 72 12.31 -4.01 -5.84
N LEU A 73 12.06 -4.15 -4.54
CA LEU A 73 10.70 -4.29 -4.01
C LEU A 73 9.92 -2.97 -4.09
N CYS A 74 10.61 -1.83 -3.90
CA CYS A 74 10.01 -0.52 -4.11
C CYS A 74 9.55 -0.36 -5.56
N ALA A 75 10.42 -0.63 -6.52
CA ALA A 75 10.10 -0.58 -7.95
C ALA A 75 8.87 -1.43 -8.30
N MET A 76 8.81 -2.67 -7.81
CA MET A 76 7.64 -3.55 -8.04
C MET A 76 6.33 -2.95 -7.51
N ALA A 77 6.36 -2.35 -6.31
CA ALA A 77 5.17 -1.71 -5.73
C ALA A 77 4.76 -0.46 -6.52
N CYS A 78 5.73 0.36 -6.95
CA CYS A 78 5.49 1.54 -7.79
C CYS A 78 4.92 1.13 -9.16
N GLU A 79 5.44 0.09 -9.80
CA GLU A 79 4.89 -0.46 -11.06
C GLU A 79 3.45 -0.96 -10.90
N ALA A 80 3.08 -1.44 -9.71
CA ALA A 80 1.70 -1.79 -9.40
C ALA A 80 0.80 -0.58 -9.16
N GLY A 81 1.37 0.63 -9.07
CA GLY A 81 0.65 1.88 -8.93
C GLY A 81 0.62 2.45 -7.50
N ALA A 82 1.54 2.00 -6.63
CA ALA A 82 1.73 2.64 -5.33
C ALA A 82 2.44 4.00 -5.50
N ASP A 83 1.95 5.01 -4.81
CA ASP A 83 2.61 6.32 -4.70
C ASP A 83 3.53 6.39 -3.48
N ILE A 84 3.26 5.54 -2.49
CA ILE A 84 3.99 5.45 -1.23
C ILE A 84 4.19 3.99 -0.87
N VAL A 85 5.35 3.64 -0.32
CA VAL A 85 5.64 2.29 0.19
C VAL A 85 6.15 2.36 1.61
N THR A 86 5.96 1.28 2.38
CA THR A 86 6.54 1.17 3.71
C THR A 86 7.84 0.36 3.70
N VAL A 87 8.82 0.83 4.47
CA VAL A 87 10.07 0.13 4.76
C VAL A 87 10.23 0.01 6.27
N MET A 88 10.78 -1.12 6.73
CA MET A 88 10.99 -1.33 8.17
C MET A 88 12.14 -0.45 8.66
N ALA A 89 11.91 0.30 9.76
CA ALA A 89 12.90 1.23 10.31
C ALA A 89 14.19 0.54 10.81
N PHE A 90 14.14 -0.75 11.10
CA PHE A 90 15.30 -1.56 11.49
C PHE A 90 15.87 -2.42 10.35
N ALA A 91 15.46 -2.14 9.09
CA ALA A 91 16.14 -2.70 7.93
C ALA A 91 17.58 -2.14 7.83
N ALA A 92 18.45 -2.84 7.10
CA ALA A 92 19.79 -2.33 6.84
C ALA A 92 19.74 -0.97 6.13
N ASP A 93 20.65 -0.04 6.47
CA ASP A 93 20.72 1.29 5.88
C ASP A 93 20.69 1.25 4.35
N LYS A 94 21.44 0.33 3.76
CA LYS A 94 21.45 0.12 2.30
C LYS A 94 20.07 -0.21 1.74
N THR A 95 19.23 -0.92 2.49
CA THR A 95 17.85 -1.24 2.08
C THR A 95 17.00 0.03 2.09
N ILE A 96 17.07 0.81 3.18
CA ILE A 96 16.33 2.06 3.33
C ILE A 96 16.75 3.07 2.26
N GLU A 97 18.07 3.24 2.06
CA GLU A 97 18.60 4.10 0.98
C GLU A 97 18.11 3.66 -0.41
N GLY A 98 18.05 2.35 -0.66
CA GLY A 98 17.54 1.80 -1.91
C GLY A 98 16.08 2.17 -2.15
N VAL A 99 15.22 2.12 -1.12
CA VAL A 99 13.81 2.54 -1.21
C VAL A 99 13.69 4.05 -1.45
N VAL A 100 14.49 4.86 -0.76
CA VAL A 100 14.42 6.33 -0.86
C VAL A 100 14.87 6.85 -2.22
N ARG A 101 15.77 6.14 -2.90
CA ARG A 101 16.29 6.53 -4.23
C ARG A 101 15.37 6.15 -5.38
N GLU A 102 14.52 5.14 -5.20
CA GLU A 102 13.59 4.65 -6.22
C GLU A 102 12.39 5.56 -6.40
#